data_e93318f725abeac77982c95bc5bfd056
#
_entry.id   e93318f725abeac77982c95bc5bfd056
#
_cell.length_a   1.000
_cell.length_b   1.000
_cell.length_c   1.000
_cell.angle_alpha   90.00
_cell.angle_beta   90.00
_cell.angle_gamma   90.00
#
_symmetry.space_group_name_H-M   'P 1'
#
loop_
_entity.id
_entity.type
_entity.pdbx_description
1 polymer ?
#
loop_
_entity_poly.entity_id
_entity_poly.type
_entity_poly.pdbx_seq_one_letter_code
_entity_poly.pdbx_strand_id
1 'polypeptide(L)'
;MLRKIVPAYRAAALRGQVELSCSPYFHPILPLLCDSAAHHHAHPGAPLPEPPFAWPADADAQLARALQAHTAWFGQPPCGVWPSEGSVSEAAASAIARAGFRWMASDQDILARSRA
;
A
#
# COMPACT_ATOMS: atom_id res chain seq x y z
N MET A 1 19.24 -9.10 -19.77
CA MET A 1 19.27 -9.38 -18.33
C MET A 1 17.91 -9.15 -17.67
N LEU A 2 17.27 -7.99 -17.80
CA LEU A 2 15.97 -7.65 -17.20
C LEU A 2 14.84 -8.61 -17.55
N ARG A 3 14.79 -9.17 -18.78
CA ARG A 3 13.76 -10.13 -19.21
C ARG A 3 13.69 -11.44 -18.39
N LYS A 4 14.69 -11.72 -17.55
CA LYS A 4 14.75 -12.94 -16.71
C LYS A 4 14.28 -12.71 -15.27
N ILE A 5 14.15 -11.45 -14.82
CA ILE A 5 13.87 -11.11 -13.43
C ILE A 5 12.45 -11.54 -13.06
N VAL A 6 11.44 -11.03 -13.76
CA VAL A 6 10.04 -11.35 -13.47
C VAL A 6 9.77 -12.86 -13.56
N PRO A 7 10.23 -13.59 -14.61
CA PRO A 7 10.10 -15.04 -14.66
C PRO A 7 10.77 -15.78 -13.48
N ALA A 8 11.93 -15.31 -13.02
CA ALA A 8 12.62 -15.91 -11.87
C ALA A 8 11.83 -15.76 -10.57
N TYR A 9 11.31 -14.56 -10.28
CA TYR A 9 10.44 -14.33 -9.13
C TYR A 9 9.15 -15.15 -9.21
N ARG A 10 8.49 -15.16 -10.37
CA ARG A 10 7.31 -16.00 -10.61
C ARG A 10 7.60 -17.48 -10.33
N ALA A 11 8.71 -18.01 -10.84
CA ALA A 11 9.09 -19.40 -10.62
C ALA A 11 9.37 -19.69 -9.13
N ALA A 12 10.03 -18.78 -8.42
CA ALA A 12 10.28 -18.91 -6.98
C ALA A 12 8.98 -18.90 -6.17
N ALA A 13 8.04 -18.00 -6.51
CA ALA A 13 6.72 -17.95 -5.87
C ALA A 13 5.92 -19.23 -6.13
N LEU A 14 5.90 -19.74 -7.36
CA LEU A 14 5.21 -20.99 -7.71
C LEU A 14 5.76 -22.21 -6.96
N ARG A 15 7.05 -22.22 -6.61
CA ARG A 15 7.67 -23.26 -5.78
C ARG A 15 7.47 -23.04 -4.27
N GLY A 16 6.78 -21.99 -3.86
CA GLY A 16 6.59 -21.66 -2.44
C GLY A 16 7.86 -21.20 -1.72
N GLN A 17 8.91 -20.80 -2.46
CA GLN A 17 10.16 -20.31 -1.86
C GLN A 17 10.07 -18.87 -1.37
N VAL A 18 9.20 -18.07 -1.98
CA VAL A 18 8.97 -16.66 -1.64
C VAL A 18 7.48 -16.35 -1.72
N GLU A 19 7.03 -15.42 -0.90
CA GLU A 19 5.77 -14.72 -1.08
C GLU A 19 6.08 -13.33 -1.66
N LEU A 20 5.36 -12.96 -2.72
CA LEU A 20 5.53 -11.66 -3.36
C LEU A 20 4.42 -10.72 -2.87
N SER A 21 4.81 -9.58 -2.35
CA SER A 21 3.93 -8.47 -2.01
C SER A 21 4.08 -7.35 -3.05
N CYS A 22 3.24 -6.33 -2.95
CA CYS A 22 3.34 -5.15 -3.80
C CYS A 22 3.22 -3.86 -2.97
N SER A 23 3.46 -2.74 -3.62
CA SER A 23 3.07 -1.42 -3.14
C SER A 23 1.88 -0.90 -3.95
N PRO A 24 1.17 0.15 -3.51
CA PRO A 24 0.20 0.85 -4.34
C PRO A 24 0.80 1.25 -5.70
N TYR A 25 0.01 1.23 -6.76
CA TYR A 25 0.52 1.20 -8.15
C TYR A 25 1.48 2.33 -8.52
N PHE A 26 1.14 3.59 -8.24
CA PHE A 26 2.03 4.74 -8.43
C PHE A 26 2.72 5.22 -7.15
N HIS A 27 2.77 4.36 -6.14
CA HIS A 27 3.42 4.64 -4.86
C HIS A 27 2.90 5.90 -4.13
N PRO A 28 1.58 6.18 -4.14
CA PRO A 28 1.04 7.31 -3.39
C PRO A 28 1.03 7.05 -1.89
N ILE A 29 1.10 8.11 -1.09
CA ILE A 29 0.87 8.06 0.35
C ILE A 29 -0.63 7.90 0.60
N LEU A 30 -1.10 6.68 0.78
CA LEU A 30 -2.53 6.35 0.89
C LEU A 30 -3.28 7.17 1.95
N PRO A 31 -2.73 7.39 3.18
CA PRO A 31 -3.39 8.26 4.15
C PRO A 31 -3.74 9.63 3.60
N LEU A 32 -2.83 10.26 2.86
CA LEU A 32 -3.05 11.60 2.30
C LEU A 32 -4.03 11.61 1.13
N LEU A 33 -4.15 10.51 0.38
CA LEU A 33 -5.22 10.37 -0.62
C LEU A 33 -6.58 10.22 0.02
N CYS A 34 -6.67 9.45 1.11
CA CYS A 34 -7.92 9.27 1.82
C CYS A 34 -8.41 10.57 2.47
N ASP A 35 -7.47 11.30 3.12
CA ASP A 35 -7.75 12.59 3.76
C ASP A 35 -6.42 13.31 4.05
N SER A 36 -6.22 14.50 3.50
CA SER A 36 -5.03 15.31 3.78
C SER A 36 -4.88 15.68 5.26
N ALA A 37 -5.98 15.71 6.03
CA ALA A 37 -5.96 15.96 7.48
C ALA A 37 -5.23 14.84 8.25
N ALA A 38 -5.04 13.66 7.67
CA ALA A 38 -4.23 12.60 8.26
C ALA A 38 -2.78 13.04 8.56
N HIS A 39 -2.29 14.08 7.88
CA HIS A 39 -0.98 14.68 8.15
C HIS A 39 -0.83 15.18 9.60
N HIS A 40 -1.92 15.64 10.23
CA HIS A 40 -1.90 16.13 11.61
C HIS A 40 -1.57 15.04 12.65
N HIS A 41 -1.76 13.76 12.34
CA HIS A 41 -1.32 12.67 13.23
C HIS A 41 0.19 12.64 13.39
N ALA A 42 0.93 12.95 12.34
CA ALA A 42 2.40 12.99 12.37
C ALA A 42 2.95 14.38 12.74
N HIS A 43 2.26 15.44 12.29
CA HIS A 43 2.68 16.84 12.47
C HIS A 43 1.51 17.71 12.93
N PRO A 44 1.16 17.66 14.25
CA PRO A 44 0.10 18.49 14.81
C PRO A 44 0.41 19.99 14.58
N GLY A 45 -0.59 20.72 14.07
CA GLY A 45 -0.45 22.17 13.83
C GLY A 45 0.25 22.56 12.52
N ALA A 46 0.70 21.62 11.70
CA ALA A 46 1.19 21.94 10.36
C ALA A 46 0.04 22.46 9.45
N PRO A 47 0.31 23.41 8.54
CA PRO A 47 -0.72 23.90 7.64
C PRO A 47 -1.18 22.79 6.70
N LEU A 48 -2.48 22.73 6.45
CA LEU A 48 -3.08 21.85 5.45
C LEU A 48 -3.25 22.59 4.12
N PRO A 49 -3.36 21.88 2.99
CA PRO A 49 -3.72 22.47 1.72
C PRO A 49 -5.12 23.10 1.78
N GLU A 50 -5.30 24.20 1.09
CA GLU A 50 -6.61 24.83 0.90
C GLU A 50 -6.96 24.83 -0.60
N PRO A 51 -8.11 24.22 -0.99
CA PRO A 51 -9.06 23.48 -0.15
C PRO A 51 -8.47 22.13 0.36
N PRO A 52 -9.04 21.56 1.43
CA PRO A 52 -8.66 20.24 1.91
C PRO A 52 -8.83 19.20 0.81
N PHE A 53 -7.91 18.25 0.76
CA PHE A 53 -7.92 17.18 -0.24
C PHE A 53 -8.37 15.87 0.39
N ALA A 54 -9.36 15.21 -0.22
CA ALA A 54 -9.85 13.89 0.19
C ALA A 54 -10.44 13.15 -1.02
N TRP A 55 -9.71 12.14 -1.51
CA TRP A 55 -10.12 11.32 -2.65
C TRP A 55 -9.90 9.83 -2.37
N PRO A 56 -10.68 9.22 -1.45
CA PRO A 56 -10.50 7.81 -1.11
C PRO A 56 -10.71 6.88 -2.29
N ALA A 57 -11.51 7.26 -3.30
CA ALA A 57 -11.68 6.50 -4.53
C ALA A 57 -10.36 6.33 -5.31
N ASP A 58 -9.46 7.31 -5.25
CA ASP A 58 -8.15 7.21 -5.88
C ASP A 58 -7.26 6.20 -5.13
N ALA A 59 -7.37 6.12 -3.80
CA ALA A 59 -6.69 5.09 -3.03
C ALA A 59 -7.17 3.69 -3.42
N ASP A 60 -8.48 3.48 -3.55
CA ASP A 60 -9.07 2.22 -4.02
C ASP A 60 -8.58 1.88 -5.45
N ALA A 61 -8.52 2.86 -6.35
CA ALA A 61 -8.03 2.68 -7.72
C ALA A 61 -6.54 2.29 -7.78
N GLN A 62 -5.70 2.89 -6.92
CA GLN A 62 -4.28 2.55 -6.82
C GLN A 62 -4.07 1.10 -6.35
N LEU A 63 -4.85 0.64 -5.38
CA LEU A 63 -4.80 -0.72 -4.86
C LEU A 63 -5.31 -1.73 -5.89
N ALA A 64 -6.42 -1.44 -6.58
CA ALA A 64 -6.96 -2.28 -7.64
C ALA A 64 -5.96 -2.45 -8.80
N ARG A 65 -5.32 -1.36 -9.22
CA ARG A 65 -4.28 -1.40 -10.27
C ARG A 65 -3.05 -2.20 -9.83
N ALA A 66 -2.64 -2.10 -8.56
CA ALA A 66 -1.54 -2.88 -8.02
C ALA A 66 -1.83 -4.39 -8.09
N LEU A 67 -3.03 -4.81 -7.68
CA LEU A 67 -3.49 -6.20 -7.78
C LEU A 67 -3.48 -6.70 -9.23
N GLN A 68 -4.02 -5.91 -10.16
CA GLN A 68 -4.06 -6.26 -11.58
C GLN A 68 -2.65 -6.41 -12.18
N ALA A 69 -1.78 -5.42 -11.95
CA ALA A 69 -0.42 -5.44 -12.47
C ALA A 69 0.40 -6.59 -11.89
N HIS A 70 0.31 -6.83 -10.58
CA HIS A 70 0.99 -7.95 -9.94
C HIS A 70 0.52 -9.29 -10.52
N THR A 71 -0.80 -9.48 -10.66
CA THR A 71 -1.37 -10.69 -11.23
C THR A 71 -0.91 -10.91 -12.67
N ALA A 72 -0.88 -9.84 -13.48
CA ALA A 72 -0.39 -9.92 -14.86
C ALA A 72 1.08 -10.35 -14.94
N TRP A 73 1.93 -9.86 -14.02
CA TRP A 73 3.36 -10.16 -14.05
C TRP A 73 3.69 -11.51 -13.41
N PHE A 74 3.06 -11.85 -12.29
CA PHE A 74 3.45 -13.01 -11.49
C PHE A 74 2.45 -14.17 -11.55
N GLY A 75 1.28 -13.98 -12.19
CA GLY A 75 0.26 -15.01 -12.40
C GLY A 75 -0.66 -15.27 -11.23
N GLN A 76 -0.45 -14.59 -10.11
CA GLN A 76 -1.27 -14.68 -8.88
C GLN A 76 -1.43 -13.29 -8.26
N PRO A 77 -2.56 -12.99 -7.61
CA PRO A 77 -2.71 -11.76 -6.84
C PRO A 77 -1.78 -11.79 -5.61
N PRO A 78 -1.25 -10.66 -5.17
CA PRO A 78 -0.47 -10.60 -3.94
C PRO A 78 -1.39 -10.77 -2.73
N CYS A 79 -0.89 -11.44 -1.68
CA CYS A 79 -1.60 -11.49 -0.40
C CYS A 79 -1.33 -10.26 0.47
N GLY A 80 -0.18 -9.64 0.31
CA GLY A 80 0.28 -8.55 1.14
C GLY A 80 0.60 -7.28 0.37
N VAL A 81 0.55 -6.17 1.08
CA VAL A 81 0.93 -4.85 0.57
C VAL A 81 1.90 -4.15 1.54
N TRP A 82 2.92 -3.51 0.97
CA TRP A 82 3.72 -2.50 1.64
C TRP A 82 3.12 -1.14 1.27
N PRO A 83 2.37 -0.47 2.18
CA PRO A 83 1.94 0.90 1.96
C PRO A 83 3.13 1.79 1.68
N SER A 84 2.99 2.72 0.76
CA SER A 84 4.08 3.62 0.37
C SER A 84 4.69 4.29 1.59
N GLU A 85 6.00 4.26 1.71
CA GLU A 85 6.78 4.78 2.84
C GLU A 85 6.37 4.21 4.22
N GLY A 86 5.70 3.04 4.25
CA GLY A 86 5.17 2.47 5.47
C GLY A 86 4.04 3.30 6.11
N SER A 87 3.52 4.29 5.38
CA SER A 87 2.52 5.23 5.90
C SER A 87 1.16 4.57 6.03
N VAL A 88 0.57 4.66 7.22
CA VAL A 88 -0.73 4.05 7.54
C VAL A 88 -1.68 5.03 8.21
N SER A 89 -2.96 4.79 8.03
CA SER A 89 -4.07 5.40 8.77
C SER A 89 -5.22 4.41 8.78
N GLU A 90 -6.20 4.62 9.63
CA GLU A 90 -7.40 3.76 9.71
C GLU A 90 -8.12 3.71 8.35
N ALA A 91 -8.28 4.86 7.68
CA ALA A 91 -8.90 4.93 6.36
C ALA A 91 -8.09 4.16 5.30
N ALA A 92 -6.75 4.27 5.30
CA ALA A 92 -5.89 3.53 4.39
C ALA A 92 -5.93 2.03 4.67
N ALA A 93 -5.90 1.61 5.95
CA ALA A 93 -6.02 0.21 6.34
C ALA A 93 -7.36 -0.39 5.89
N SER A 94 -8.45 0.36 6.05
CA SER A 94 -9.77 -0.04 5.59
C SER A 94 -9.84 -0.19 4.07
N ALA A 95 -9.21 0.71 3.29
CA ALA A 95 -9.12 0.61 1.83
C ALA A 95 -8.33 -0.65 1.41
N ILE A 96 -7.20 -0.92 2.07
CA ILE A 96 -6.37 -2.10 1.84
C ILE A 96 -7.17 -3.39 2.10
N ALA A 97 -7.91 -3.44 3.21
CA ALA A 97 -8.75 -4.59 3.54
C ALA A 97 -9.87 -4.79 2.51
N ARG A 98 -10.56 -3.71 2.10
CA ARG A 98 -11.60 -3.78 1.04
C ARG A 98 -11.04 -4.28 -0.29
N ALA A 99 -9.81 -3.92 -0.63
CA ALA A 99 -9.14 -4.38 -1.85
C ALA A 99 -8.81 -5.88 -1.82
N GLY A 100 -8.91 -6.55 -0.67
CA GLY A 100 -8.73 -7.99 -0.52
C GLY A 100 -7.31 -8.40 -0.10
N PHE A 101 -6.45 -7.48 0.30
CA PHE A 101 -5.17 -7.82 0.90
C PHE A 101 -5.37 -8.45 2.28
N ARG A 102 -4.59 -9.49 2.56
CA ARG A 102 -4.68 -10.26 3.80
C ARG A 102 -3.77 -9.73 4.90
N TRP A 103 -2.73 -8.98 4.52
CA TRP A 103 -1.84 -8.32 5.45
C TRP A 103 -1.23 -7.07 4.82
N MET A 104 -0.82 -6.15 5.66
CA MET A 104 0.03 -5.02 5.30
C MET A 104 1.19 -4.92 6.28
N ALA A 105 2.32 -4.39 5.83
CA ALA A 105 3.46 -4.12 6.68
C ALA A 105 3.61 -2.62 6.93
N SER A 106 4.18 -2.26 8.07
CA SER A 106 4.53 -0.90 8.44
C SER A 106 5.77 -0.92 9.33
N ASP A 107 6.28 0.25 9.67
CA ASP A 107 7.43 0.37 10.58
C ASP A 107 7.03 0.03 12.02
N GLN A 108 7.95 -0.62 12.75
CA GLN A 108 7.74 -0.98 14.15
C GLN A 108 7.48 0.22 15.06
N ASP A 109 8.07 1.39 14.75
CA ASP A 109 7.91 2.60 15.55
C ASP A 109 6.50 3.19 15.39
N ILE A 110 5.88 3.01 14.23
CA ILE A 110 4.47 3.38 14.01
C ILE A 110 3.57 2.56 14.93
N LEU A 111 3.79 1.24 14.99
CA LEU A 111 3.03 0.37 15.89
C LEU A 111 3.22 0.76 17.36
N ALA A 112 4.45 1.04 17.77
CA ALA A 112 4.76 1.43 19.14
C ALA A 112 4.02 2.72 19.54
N ARG A 113 4.03 3.73 18.67
CA ARG A 113 3.32 5.01 18.90
C ARG A 113 1.79 4.89 18.88
N SER A 114 1.27 3.97 18.09
CA SER A 114 -0.19 3.74 17.98
C SER A 114 -0.77 3.03 19.23
N ARG A 115 0.08 2.47 20.09
CA ARG A 115 -0.31 1.76 21.31
C ARG A 115 -0.06 2.56 22.59
N ALA A 116 0.54 3.73 22.48
CA ALA A 116 0.80 4.66 23.57
C ALA A 116 -0.38 5.60 23.80
#